data_fe2927a79a414caf0d49abdc38ee9316
#
_entry.id   fe2927a79a414caf0d49abdc38ee9316
#
_cell.length_a   1.000
_cell.length_b   1.000
_cell.length_c   1.000
_cell.angle_alpha   90.00
_cell.angle_beta   90.00
_cell.angle_gamma   90.00
#
_symmetry.space_group_name_H-M   'P 1'
#
loop_
_entity.id
_entity.type
_entity.pdbx_description
1 polymer ?
#
loop_
_entity_poly.entity_id
_entity_poly.type
_entity_poly.pdbx_seq_one_letter_code
_entity_poly.pdbx_strand_id
1 'polypeptide(L)'
;MNFWEKNWDADHIKYINKAADIGFDVLEFQAQPLLEMSDARLAEIKSAADRRGIELTYSLGLDPKYDISSEDESVRCGGVKYLSQIMDRVKKMDGKIISGVSYAGWGVTIGSRKQQMLEQSIKSMRELVKAAENYGITYCVEAVNRFESALLNTSAEAVEYVKRVDSPAIGVLLDTFHMNIEENNIGDAIRYAGEYLKGFHTGECNRAAPGRGHLDWDEIFKALSDIKYTGRIVSEPFVMPGGEVGDAVKLWRNLVSENTEAVIDNEANFLLEFEKNMIRKYA
;
A
#
# COMPACT_ATOMS: atom_id res chain seq x y z
N MET A 1 -0.01 7.96 -6.19
CA MET A 1 -0.79 8.76 -7.19
C MET A 1 -1.90 9.59 -6.54
N ASN A 2 -2.65 9.05 -5.64
CA ASN A 2 -3.81 9.69 -4.99
C ASN A 2 -3.48 10.89 -4.08
N PHE A 3 -2.22 11.25 -3.95
CA PHE A 3 -1.77 12.51 -3.39
C PHE A 3 -2.19 13.71 -4.25
N TRP A 4 -2.22 13.54 -5.58
CA TRP A 4 -2.58 14.58 -6.55
C TRP A 4 -4.00 14.44 -7.13
N GLU A 5 -4.66 13.28 -6.90
CA GLU A 5 -5.93 12.95 -7.51
C GLU A 5 -6.97 12.56 -6.47
N LYS A 6 -8.22 13.04 -6.67
CA LYS A 6 -9.34 12.78 -5.77
C LYS A 6 -10.14 11.53 -6.12
N ASN A 7 -9.92 10.97 -7.31
CA ASN A 7 -10.63 9.79 -7.79
C ASN A 7 -9.64 8.65 -8.05
N TRP A 8 -10.16 7.41 -8.04
CA TRP A 8 -9.31 6.23 -8.25
C TRP A 8 -8.87 6.07 -9.70
N ASP A 9 -9.70 6.52 -10.67
CA ASP A 9 -9.32 6.59 -12.08
C ASP A 9 -8.63 7.93 -12.37
N ALA A 10 -7.43 7.85 -12.91
CA ALA A 10 -6.60 9.02 -13.12
C ALA A 10 -5.74 8.89 -14.38
N ASP A 11 -5.21 9.99 -14.87
CA ASP A 11 -4.22 9.98 -15.96
C ASP A 11 -2.85 9.51 -15.45
N HIS A 12 -2.62 8.20 -15.53
CA HIS A 12 -1.39 7.55 -15.09
C HIS A 12 -0.13 8.18 -15.68
N ILE A 13 -0.16 8.52 -16.98
CA ILE A 13 1.02 9.09 -17.69
C ILE A 13 1.32 10.50 -17.19
N LYS A 14 0.28 11.31 -16.93
CA LYS A 14 0.44 12.62 -16.31
C LYS A 14 1.19 12.52 -14.98
N TYR A 15 0.79 11.59 -14.13
CA TYR A 15 1.37 11.45 -12.78
C TYR A 15 2.74 10.76 -12.77
N ILE A 16 3.03 9.88 -13.72
CA ILE A 16 4.39 9.38 -13.95
C ILE A 16 5.34 10.54 -14.28
N ASN A 17 4.96 11.41 -15.23
CA ASN A 17 5.76 12.56 -15.57
C ASN A 17 5.95 13.52 -14.40
N LYS A 18 4.86 13.83 -13.69
CA LYS A 18 4.87 14.69 -12.49
C LYS A 18 5.81 14.14 -11.40
N ALA A 19 5.67 12.86 -11.05
CA ALA A 19 6.53 12.21 -10.05
C ALA A 19 8.02 12.30 -10.44
N ALA A 20 8.33 12.03 -11.71
CA ALA A 20 9.69 12.12 -12.22
C ALA A 20 10.23 13.57 -12.23
N ASP A 21 9.40 14.57 -12.59
CA ASP A 21 9.81 15.98 -12.59
C ASP A 21 10.10 16.49 -11.17
N ILE A 22 9.38 16.01 -10.16
CA ILE A 22 9.64 16.31 -8.74
C ILE A 22 10.89 15.56 -8.23
N GLY A 23 11.19 14.38 -8.79
CA GLY A 23 12.38 13.59 -8.44
C GLY A 23 12.10 12.37 -7.56
N PHE A 24 10.88 11.83 -7.63
CA PHE A 24 10.56 10.51 -7.08
C PHE A 24 11.12 9.40 -7.96
N ASP A 25 11.45 8.27 -7.35
CA ASP A 25 11.94 7.06 -8.02
C ASP A 25 10.83 6.02 -8.20
N VAL A 26 9.79 6.06 -7.36
CA VAL A 26 8.68 5.11 -7.30
C VAL A 26 7.35 5.84 -7.35
N LEU A 27 6.38 5.27 -8.07
CA LEU A 27 5.00 5.73 -8.04
C LEU A 27 4.05 4.54 -7.86
N GLU A 28 3.22 4.61 -6.83
CA GLU A 28 2.21 3.59 -6.56
C GLU A 28 0.87 3.92 -7.20
N PHE A 29 0.27 2.92 -7.86
CA PHE A 29 -1.04 2.96 -8.48
C PHE A 29 -2.04 2.05 -7.77
N GLN A 30 -3.32 2.43 -7.82
CA GLN A 30 -4.40 1.47 -7.54
C GLN A 30 -4.42 0.39 -8.62
N ALA A 31 -4.48 -0.87 -8.19
CA ALA A 31 -4.40 -2.01 -9.11
C ALA A 31 -5.72 -2.32 -9.83
N GLN A 32 -6.86 -2.00 -9.22
CA GLN A 32 -8.17 -2.33 -9.76
C GLN A 32 -8.44 -1.72 -11.14
N PRO A 33 -8.12 -0.44 -11.42
CA PRO A 33 -8.35 0.16 -12.75
C PRO A 33 -7.61 -0.56 -13.88
N LEU A 34 -6.54 -1.29 -13.60
CA LEU A 34 -5.79 -2.03 -14.62
C LEU A 34 -6.64 -3.11 -15.30
N LEU A 35 -7.69 -3.62 -14.64
CA LEU A 35 -8.58 -4.65 -15.19
C LEU A 35 -9.36 -4.15 -16.40
N GLU A 36 -9.73 -2.88 -16.42
CA GLU A 36 -10.53 -2.27 -17.48
C GLU A 36 -9.67 -1.73 -18.63
N MET A 37 -8.34 -1.70 -18.46
CA MET A 37 -7.42 -1.17 -19.48
C MET A 37 -7.13 -2.20 -20.55
N SER A 38 -7.03 -1.76 -21.81
CA SER A 38 -6.51 -2.58 -22.90
C SER A 38 -5.02 -2.89 -22.72
N ASP A 39 -4.53 -3.98 -23.30
CA ASP A 39 -3.11 -4.32 -23.30
C ASP A 39 -2.25 -3.20 -23.94
N ALA A 40 -2.78 -2.50 -24.94
CA ALA A 40 -2.12 -1.36 -25.57
C ALA A 40 -1.96 -0.18 -24.56
N ARG A 41 -2.99 0.10 -23.75
CA ARG A 41 -2.90 1.15 -22.73
C ARG A 41 -1.92 0.78 -21.62
N LEU A 42 -1.91 -0.48 -21.17
CA LEU A 42 -0.92 -0.95 -20.20
C LEU A 42 0.51 -0.78 -20.74
N ALA A 43 0.76 -1.17 -22.00
CA ALA A 43 2.08 -1.01 -22.62
C ALA A 43 2.49 0.46 -22.77
N GLU A 44 1.55 1.37 -23.04
CA GLU A 44 1.79 2.80 -23.13
C GLU A 44 2.20 3.39 -21.75
N ILE A 45 1.49 3.03 -20.68
CA ILE A 45 1.78 3.46 -19.31
C ILE A 45 3.16 2.93 -18.88
N LYS A 46 3.41 1.63 -19.08
CA LYS A 46 4.72 1.02 -18.80
C LYS A 46 5.85 1.75 -19.53
N SER A 47 5.69 1.97 -20.83
CA SER A 47 6.68 2.67 -21.65
C SER A 47 6.93 4.12 -21.17
N ALA A 48 5.90 4.80 -20.65
CA ALA A 48 6.06 6.12 -20.05
C ALA A 48 6.89 6.05 -18.77
N ALA A 49 6.62 5.09 -17.88
CA ALA A 49 7.38 4.87 -16.67
C ALA A 49 8.85 4.53 -16.96
N ASP A 50 9.09 3.60 -17.89
CA ASP A 50 10.45 3.19 -18.31
C ASP A 50 11.26 4.40 -18.83
N ARG A 51 10.66 5.24 -19.71
CA ARG A 51 11.31 6.44 -20.24
C ARG A 51 11.66 7.46 -19.17
N ARG A 52 10.89 7.53 -18.10
CA ARG A 52 11.06 8.47 -16.99
C ARG A 52 11.88 7.91 -15.84
N GLY A 53 12.25 6.63 -15.89
CA GLY A 53 12.97 5.96 -14.81
C GLY A 53 12.14 5.77 -13.53
N ILE A 54 10.80 5.72 -13.64
CA ILE A 54 9.89 5.51 -12.51
C ILE A 54 9.58 4.02 -12.35
N GLU A 55 9.84 3.47 -11.20
CA GLU A 55 9.34 2.14 -10.82
C GLU A 55 7.85 2.24 -10.45
N LEU A 56 7.03 1.32 -10.96
CA LEU A 56 5.62 1.25 -10.60
C LEU A 56 5.37 0.14 -9.58
N THR A 57 4.73 0.49 -8.47
CA THR A 57 4.14 -0.44 -7.49
C THR A 57 2.61 -0.34 -7.53
N TYR A 58 1.94 -1.31 -6.93
CA TYR A 58 0.49 -1.42 -7.04
C TYR A 58 -0.11 -1.73 -5.69
N SER A 59 -1.17 -1.00 -5.31
CA SER A 59 -1.90 -1.25 -4.07
C SER A 59 -3.38 -1.48 -4.33
N LEU A 60 -4.06 -2.08 -3.38
CA LEU A 60 -5.51 -2.23 -3.42
C LEU A 60 -6.13 -2.42 -2.04
N GLY A 61 -7.34 -1.87 -1.86
CA GLY A 61 -8.29 -2.30 -0.83
C GLY A 61 -9.33 -3.22 -1.49
N LEU A 62 -9.45 -4.46 -1.01
CA LEU A 62 -10.32 -5.45 -1.63
C LEU A 62 -11.79 -5.16 -1.36
N ASP A 63 -12.59 -5.01 -2.41
CA ASP A 63 -14.04 -4.85 -2.29
C ASP A 63 -14.65 -6.06 -1.54
N PRO A 64 -15.52 -5.87 -0.54
CA PRO A 64 -16.14 -6.95 0.23
C PRO A 64 -16.81 -8.07 -0.59
N LYS A 65 -17.28 -7.78 -1.81
CA LYS A 65 -17.82 -8.80 -2.70
C LYS A 65 -16.79 -9.82 -3.20
N TYR A 66 -15.50 -9.51 -3.05
CA TYR A 66 -14.36 -10.35 -3.40
C TYR A 66 -13.56 -10.81 -2.17
N ASP A 67 -14.16 -10.75 -0.98
CA ASP A 67 -13.50 -11.05 0.29
C ASP A 67 -12.97 -12.49 0.35
N ILE A 68 -11.66 -12.64 0.24
CA ILE A 68 -10.99 -13.95 0.32
C ILE A 68 -10.95 -14.55 1.73
N SER A 69 -11.38 -13.81 2.74
CA SER A 69 -11.55 -14.27 4.11
C SER A 69 -12.97 -14.74 4.41
N SER A 70 -13.92 -14.57 3.49
CA SER A 70 -15.32 -14.91 3.67
C SER A 70 -15.52 -16.38 4.00
N GLU A 71 -16.50 -16.70 4.84
CA GLU A 71 -16.93 -18.09 5.09
C GLU A 71 -17.70 -18.66 3.89
N ASP A 72 -18.27 -17.81 3.03
CA ASP A 72 -18.89 -18.22 1.77
C ASP A 72 -17.81 -18.57 0.73
N GLU A 73 -17.76 -19.84 0.34
CA GLU A 73 -16.78 -20.35 -0.61
C GLU A 73 -16.92 -19.70 -2.00
N SER A 74 -18.13 -19.35 -2.41
CA SER A 74 -18.34 -18.70 -3.71
C SER A 74 -17.74 -17.30 -3.77
N VAL A 75 -17.84 -16.53 -2.66
CA VAL A 75 -17.21 -15.22 -2.50
C VAL A 75 -15.68 -15.37 -2.50
N ARG A 76 -15.14 -16.33 -1.73
CA ARG A 76 -13.68 -16.57 -1.69
C ARG A 76 -13.13 -16.95 -3.06
N CYS A 77 -13.74 -17.91 -3.75
CA CYS A 77 -13.30 -18.31 -5.08
C CYS A 77 -13.39 -17.16 -6.08
N GLY A 78 -14.43 -16.34 -6.00
CA GLY A 78 -14.57 -15.12 -6.78
C GLY A 78 -13.43 -14.12 -6.50
N GLY A 79 -13.07 -13.94 -5.24
CA GLY A 79 -11.97 -13.08 -4.81
C GLY A 79 -10.60 -13.57 -5.27
N VAL A 80 -10.31 -14.86 -5.13
CA VAL A 80 -9.06 -15.47 -5.63
C VAL A 80 -8.93 -15.27 -7.15
N LYS A 81 -10.01 -15.51 -7.90
CA LYS A 81 -10.02 -15.26 -9.34
C LYS A 81 -9.78 -13.79 -9.68
N TYR A 82 -10.44 -12.88 -8.97
CA TYR A 82 -10.30 -11.43 -9.15
C TYR A 82 -8.86 -10.96 -8.91
N LEU A 83 -8.26 -11.37 -7.79
CA LEU A 83 -6.87 -11.03 -7.47
C LEU A 83 -5.86 -11.67 -8.45
N SER A 84 -6.15 -12.88 -8.96
CA SER A 84 -5.34 -13.50 -10.02
C SER A 84 -5.38 -12.68 -11.30
N GLN A 85 -6.53 -12.14 -11.68
CA GLN A 85 -6.64 -11.26 -12.85
C GLN A 85 -5.87 -9.95 -12.66
N ILE A 86 -5.88 -9.38 -11.45
CA ILE A 86 -5.05 -8.21 -11.12
C ILE A 86 -3.56 -8.55 -11.27
N MET A 87 -3.10 -9.68 -10.73
CA MET A 87 -1.71 -10.12 -10.87
C MET A 87 -1.30 -10.28 -12.34
N ASP A 88 -2.18 -10.80 -13.20
CA ASP A 88 -1.92 -10.90 -14.64
C ASP A 88 -1.69 -9.52 -15.27
N ARG A 89 -2.46 -8.50 -14.86
CA ARG A 89 -2.28 -7.12 -15.34
C ARG A 89 -0.99 -6.50 -14.82
N VAL A 90 -0.71 -6.67 -13.53
CA VAL A 90 0.55 -6.21 -12.93
C VAL A 90 1.75 -6.88 -13.59
N LYS A 91 1.67 -8.18 -13.89
CA LYS A 91 2.72 -8.90 -14.64
C LYS A 91 2.96 -8.31 -16.03
N LYS A 92 1.90 -7.94 -16.77
CA LYS A 92 2.01 -7.28 -18.09
C LYS A 92 2.72 -5.93 -18.00
N MET A 93 2.60 -5.25 -16.86
CA MET A 93 3.28 -3.99 -16.55
C MET A 93 4.72 -4.20 -16.03
N ASP A 94 5.21 -5.44 -15.97
CA ASP A 94 6.47 -5.84 -15.32
C ASP A 94 6.54 -5.45 -13.83
N GLY A 95 5.38 -5.26 -13.19
CA GLY A 95 5.27 -4.92 -11.78
C GLY A 95 5.81 -6.04 -10.89
N LYS A 96 6.41 -5.65 -9.77
CA LYS A 96 7.07 -6.57 -8.82
C LYS A 96 6.40 -6.60 -7.46
N ILE A 97 5.56 -5.62 -7.15
CA ILE A 97 4.95 -5.47 -5.83
C ILE A 97 3.45 -5.24 -6.00
N ILE A 98 2.66 -6.00 -5.24
CA ILE A 98 1.24 -5.74 -4.98
C ILE A 98 1.09 -5.62 -3.47
N SER A 99 0.50 -4.53 -3.00
CA SER A 99 0.36 -4.19 -1.58
C SER A 99 -1.08 -3.90 -1.18
N GLY A 100 -1.29 -3.67 0.12
CA GLY A 100 -2.56 -3.19 0.65
C GLY A 100 -3.41 -4.27 1.34
N VAL A 101 -4.69 -3.95 1.54
CA VAL A 101 -5.67 -4.84 2.19
C VAL A 101 -6.24 -5.80 1.16
N SER A 102 -5.45 -6.81 0.81
CA SER A 102 -5.81 -7.82 -0.20
C SER A 102 -6.16 -9.18 0.42
N TYR A 103 -5.99 -9.33 1.72
CA TYR A 103 -6.21 -10.55 2.49
C TYR A 103 -7.65 -10.67 3.06
N ALA A 104 -8.42 -9.59 3.02
CA ALA A 104 -9.80 -9.52 3.49
C ALA A 104 -10.55 -8.41 2.76
N GLY A 105 -11.88 -8.42 2.82
CA GLY A 105 -12.69 -7.29 2.35
C GLY A 105 -12.40 -6.03 3.18
N TRP A 106 -12.08 -4.91 2.54
CA TRP A 106 -11.80 -3.64 3.21
C TRP A 106 -13.05 -3.09 3.89
N GLY A 107 -12.93 -2.70 5.16
CA GLY A 107 -14.05 -2.16 5.95
C GLY A 107 -15.05 -3.20 6.46
N VAL A 108 -14.80 -4.50 6.26
CA VAL A 108 -15.70 -5.57 6.74
C VAL A 108 -15.61 -5.73 8.26
N THR A 109 -16.75 -5.69 8.93
CA THR A 109 -16.89 -6.03 10.36
C THR A 109 -17.08 -7.53 10.53
N ILE A 110 -16.27 -8.17 11.38
CA ILE A 110 -16.20 -9.63 11.53
C ILE A 110 -16.73 -10.15 12.88
N GLY A 111 -16.95 -9.28 13.86
CA GLY A 111 -17.41 -9.67 15.19
C GLY A 111 -16.52 -10.75 15.83
N SER A 112 -17.10 -11.82 16.33
CA SER A 112 -16.39 -12.95 16.97
C SER A 112 -15.76 -13.94 15.98
N ARG A 113 -15.85 -13.71 14.67
CA ARG A 113 -15.41 -14.67 13.63
C ARG A 113 -13.97 -14.44 13.14
N LYS A 114 -13.20 -13.58 13.82
CA LYS A 114 -11.82 -13.22 13.39
C LYS A 114 -10.99 -14.47 13.06
N GLN A 115 -10.98 -15.47 13.95
CA GLN A 115 -10.16 -16.67 13.75
C GLN A 115 -10.61 -17.47 12.53
N GLN A 116 -11.92 -17.69 12.34
CA GLN A 116 -12.43 -18.43 11.20
C GLN A 116 -12.11 -17.74 9.87
N MET A 117 -12.33 -16.44 9.80
CA MET A 117 -12.02 -15.64 8.60
C MET A 117 -10.51 -15.61 8.33
N LEU A 118 -9.68 -15.53 9.37
CA LEU A 118 -8.22 -15.60 9.23
C LEU A 118 -7.79 -16.93 8.60
N GLU A 119 -8.34 -18.06 9.01
CA GLU A 119 -8.06 -19.38 8.41
C GLU A 119 -8.45 -19.43 6.93
N GLN A 120 -9.62 -18.87 6.57
CA GLN A 120 -10.06 -18.83 5.19
C GLN A 120 -9.15 -17.91 4.34
N SER A 121 -8.78 -16.76 4.87
CA SER A 121 -7.85 -15.83 4.22
C SER A 121 -6.50 -16.50 3.93
N ILE A 122 -5.90 -17.17 4.92
CA ILE A 122 -4.63 -17.90 4.76
C ILE A 122 -4.75 -18.98 3.69
N LYS A 123 -5.85 -19.76 3.70
CA LYS A 123 -6.10 -20.78 2.67
C LYS A 123 -6.14 -20.17 1.28
N SER A 124 -6.87 -19.08 1.10
CA SER A 124 -7.00 -18.38 -0.18
C SER A 124 -5.66 -17.74 -0.61
N MET A 125 -4.93 -17.13 0.33
CA MET A 125 -3.64 -16.52 0.03
C MET A 125 -2.59 -17.56 -0.40
N ARG A 126 -2.59 -18.77 0.17
CA ARG A 126 -1.72 -19.87 -0.27
C ARG A 126 -1.95 -20.29 -1.73
N GLU A 127 -3.14 -20.07 -2.26
CA GLU A 127 -3.42 -20.29 -3.69
C GLU A 127 -2.83 -19.15 -4.53
N LEU A 128 -3.03 -17.92 -4.09
CA LEU A 128 -2.57 -16.71 -4.78
C LEU A 128 -1.04 -16.61 -4.87
N VAL A 129 -0.33 -16.89 -3.79
CA VAL A 129 1.13 -16.76 -3.77
C VAL A 129 1.85 -17.71 -4.72
N LYS A 130 1.24 -18.82 -5.14
CA LYS A 130 1.80 -19.71 -6.18
C LYS A 130 1.91 -19.00 -7.52
N ALA A 131 0.91 -18.19 -7.88
CA ALA A 131 0.98 -17.38 -9.09
C ALA A 131 1.97 -16.22 -8.91
N ALA A 132 2.00 -15.60 -7.74
CA ALA A 132 2.94 -14.54 -7.41
C ALA A 132 4.42 -15.02 -7.54
N GLU A 133 4.75 -16.21 -7.01
CA GLU A 133 6.06 -16.85 -7.18
C GLU A 133 6.42 -17.03 -8.66
N ASN A 134 5.50 -17.57 -9.46
CA ASN A 134 5.71 -17.79 -10.89
C ASN A 134 5.91 -16.47 -11.67
N TYR A 135 5.28 -15.39 -11.21
CA TYR A 135 5.37 -14.08 -11.86
C TYR A 135 6.53 -13.23 -11.34
N GLY A 136 7.18 -13.64 -10.25
CA GLY A 136 8.19 -12.84 -9.56
C GLY A 136 7.61 -11.58 -8.94
N ILE A 137 6.37 -11.67 -8.42
CA ILE A 137 5.64 -10.61 -7.73
C ILE A 137 5.71 -10.88 -6.23
N THR A 138 6.01 -9.86 -5.43
CA THR A 138 5.89 -9.91 -3.97
C THR A 138 4.52 -9.36 -3.57
N TYR A 139 3.78 -10.14 -2.82
CA TYR A 139 2.51 -9.75 -2.21
C TYR A 139 2.78 -9.17 -0.82
N CYS A 140 2.49 -7.90 -0.59
CA CYS A 140 2.70 -7.23 0.70
C CYS A 140 1.36 -7.01 1.39
N VAL A 141 1.07 -7.80 2.44
CA VAL A 141 -0.16 -7.63 3.24
C VAL A 141 0.03 -6.48 4.22
N GLU A 142 -0.89 -5.54 4.19
CA GLU A 142 -0.83 -4.34 4.99
C GLU A 142 -1.54 -4.51 6.34
N ALA A 143 -0.83 -4.25 7.44
CA ALA A 143 -1.46 -4.09 8.74
C ALA A 143 -2.09 -2.70 8.81
N VAL A 144 -3.43 -2.64 8.86
CA VAL A 144 -4.18 -1.39 8.89
C VAL A 144 -4.93 -1.22 10.20
N ASN A 145 -5.34 0.02 10.51
CA ASN A 145 -6.10 0.31 11.72
C ASN A 145 -7.43 -0.44 11.77
N ARG A 146 -7.97 -0.60 13.00
CA ARG A 146 -9.21 -1.34 13.30
C ARG A 146 -10.47 -0.80 12.63
N PHE A 147 -10.43 0.42 12.07
CA PHE A 147 -11.56 1.03 11.37
C PHE A 147 -11.60 0.61 9.89
N GLU A 148 -10.48 0.11 9.36
CA GLU A 148 -10.31 -0.29 7.96
C GLU A 148 -10.22 -1.80 7.75
N SER A 149 -9.71 -2.55 8.73
CA SER A 149 -9.77 -4.02 8.73
C SER A 149 -9.86 -4.55 10.16
N ALA A 150 -10.43 -5.73 10.30
CA ALA A 150 -10.48 -6.41 11.59
C ALA A 150 -9.55 -7.63 11.67
N LEU A 151 -8.84 -7.99 10.59
CA LEU A 151 -8.01 -9.21 10.55
C LEU A 151 -6.56 -8.97 10.94
N LEU A 152 -5.90 -7.96 10.37
CA LEU A 152 -4.49 -7.66 10.62
C LEU A 152 -4.37 -6.18 11.01
N ASN A 153 -4.11 -5.91 12.29
CA ASN A 153 -4.02 -4.56 12.80
C ASN A 153 -2.61 -4.19 13.28
N THR A 154 -1.78 -5.18 13.62
CA THR A 154 -0.44 -4.96 14.14
C THR A 154 0.62 -5.65 13.28
N SER A 155 1.86 -5.17 13.39
CA SER A 155 3.04 -5.84 12.82
C SER A 155 3.10 -7.31 13.24
N ALA A 156 2.83 -7.62 14.49
CA ALA A 156 2.85 -8.99 15.02
C ALA A 156 1.80 -9.89 14.34
N GLU A 157 0.57 -9.40 14.15
CA GLU A 157 -0.47 -10.15 13.45
C GLU A 157 -0.11 -10.37 11.97
N ALA A 158 0.43 -9.36 11.29
CA ALA A 158 0.84 -9.46 9.90
C ALA A 158 2.02 -10.43 9.70
N VAL A 159 3.02 -10.40 10.59
CA VAL A 159 4.15 -11.35 10.57
C VAL A 159 3.66 -12.78 10.80
N GLU A 160 2.77 -13.01 11.77
CA GLU A 160 2.22 -14.32 12.00
C GLU A 160 1.41 -14.83 10.79
N TYR A 161 0.64 -13.94 10.16
CA TYR A 161 -0.08 -14.25 8.92
C TYR A 161 0.88 -14.71 7.81
N VAL A 162 1.94 -13.93 7.54
CA VAL A 162 2.95 -14.24 6.51
C VAL A 162 3.65 -15.57 6.79
N LYS A 163 4.06 -15.82 8.05
CA LYS A 163 4.63 -17.10 8.46
C LYS A 163 3.70 -18.27 8.22
N ARG A 164 2.42 -18.09 8.48
CA ARG A 164 1.41 -19.14 8.27
C ARG A 164 1.09 -19.37 6.81
N VAL A 165 1.15 -18.35 5.95
CA VAL A 165 1.03 -18.53 4.48
C VAL A 165 2.20 -19.34 3.95
N ASP A 166 3.42 -19.09 4.45
CA ASP A 166 4.66 -19.85 4.19
C ASP A 166 5.05 -19.84 2.70
N SER A 167 5.37 -18.64 2.17
CA SER A 167 5.82 -18.44 0.78
C SER A 167 6.88 -17.33 0.72
N PRO A 168 7.89 -17.45 -0.14
CA PRO A 168 8.86 -16.37 -0.37
C PRO A 168 8.25 -15.16 -1.11
N ALA A 169 7.07 -15.33 -1.72
CA ALA A 169 6.38 -14.30 -2.49
C ALA A 169 5.40 -13.45 -1.65
N ILE A 170 5.40 -13.59 -0.32
CA ILE A 170 4.59 -12.78 0.57
C ILE A 170 5.45 -12.05 1.60
N GLY A 171 5.05 -10.85 1.98
CA GLY A 171 5.69 -10.07 3.02
C GLY A 171 4.70 -9.13 3.70
N VAL A 172 5.20 -8.39 4.67
CA VAL A 172 4.43 -7.40 5.43
C VAL A 172 4.64 -6.03 4.81
N LEU A 173 3.57 -5.25 4.74
CA LEU A 173 3.61 -3.80 4.57
C LEU A 173 3.17 -3.16 5.88
N LEU A 174 3.94 -2.17 6.34
CA LEU A 174 3.59 -1.34 7.49
C LEU A 174 3.43 0.11 7.03
N ASP A 175 2.39 0.78 7.52
CA ASP A 175 2.11 2.20 7.28
C ASP A 175 2.10 2.95 8.60
N THR A 176 2.87 4.03 8.68
CA THR A 176 3.05 4.80 9.92
C THR A 176 1.77 5.44 10.44
N PHE A 177 0.81 5.79 9.57
CA PHE A 177 -0.50 6.27 10.00
C PHE A 177 -1.29 5.17 10.74
N HIS A 178 -1.32 3.95 10.19
CA HIS A 178 -2.01 2.83 10.83
C HIS A 178 -1.30 2.40 12.11
N MET A 179 0.02 2.32 12.10
CA MET A 179 0.84 1.99 13.28
C MET A 179 0.65 2.98 14.42
N ASN A 180 0.48 4.27 14.15
CA ASN A 180 0.19 5.28 15.16
C ASN A 180 -1.10 5.02 15.95
N ILE A 181 -2.06 4.30 15.37
CA ILE A 181 -3.33 3.94 16.03
C ILE A 181 -3.20 2.62 16.81
N GLU A 182 -2.48 1.64 16.26
CA GLU A 182 -2.54 0.25 16.73
C GLU A 182 -1.30 -0.18 17.53
N GLU A 183 -0.13 0.39 17.27
CA GLU A 183 1.11 -0.04 17.92
C GLU A 183 1.41 0.76 19.19
N ASN A 184 1.95 0.07 20.19
CA ASN A 184 2.42 0.74 21.41
C ASN A 184 3.71 1.53 21.16
N ASN A 185 4.56 1.05 20.24
CA ASN A 185 5.79 1.69 19.80
C ASN A 185 6.05 1.31 18.33
N ILE A 186 6.12 2.31 17.45
CA ILE A 186 6.29 2.12 16.03
C ILE A 186 7.67 1.53 15.70
N GLY A 187 8.74 2.01 16.34
CA GLY A 187 10.09 1.50 16.11
C GLY A 187 10.24 0.02 16.49
N ASP A 188 9.69 -0.38 17.64
CA ASP A 188 9.70 -1.79 18.05
C ASP A 188 8.90 -2.68 17.12
N ALA A 189 7.76 -2.20 16.61
CA ALA A 189 6.94 -2.92 15.65
C ALA A 189 7.66 -3.11 14.30
N ILE A 190 8.41 -2.10 13.83
CA ILE A 190 9.27 -2.21 12.64
C ILE A 190 10.37 -3.25 12.87
N ARG A 191 11.07 -3.20 14.01
CA ARG A 191 12.12 -4.19 14.35
C ARG A 191 11.56 -5.60 14.44
N TYR A 192 10.34 -5.76 14.99
CA TYR A 192 9.68 -7.05 15.05
C TYR A 192 9.36 -7.62 13.66
N ALA A 193 8.93 -6.78 12.71
CA ALA A 193 8.70 -7.21 11.32
C ALA A 193 9.98 -7.73 10.68
N GLY A 194 11.13 -7.08 10.93
CA GLY A 194 12.45 -7.55 10.50
C GLY A 194 12.49 -7.92 9.02
N GLU A 195 12.94 -9.13 8.72
CA GLU A 195 13.07 -9.65 7.34
C GLU A 195 11.74 -9.84 6.60
N TYR A 196 10.61 -9.90 7.33
CA TYR A 196 9.27 -10.01 6.74
C TYR A 196 8.77 -8.68 6.17
N LEU A 197 9.36 -7.54 6.54
CA LEU A 197 8.99 -6.23 6.01
C LEU A 197 9.46 -6.11 4.56
N LYS A 198 8.49 -6.02 3.62
CA LYS A 198 8.74 -5.92 2.18
C LYS A 198 8.20 -4.65 1.56
N GLY A 199 7.31 -3.94 2.24
CA GLY A 199 6.78 -2.63 1.88
C GLY A 199 6.73 -1.73 3.11
N PHE A 200 6.92 -0.42 2.90
CA PHE A 200 6.79 0.57 3.96
C PHE A 200 6.11 1.83 3.42
N HIS A 201 4.97 2.16 4.01
CA HIS A 201 4.25 3.40 3.70
C HIS A 201 4.47 4.44 4.79
N THR A 202 4.57 5.69 4.36
CA THR A 202 4.75 6.84 5.24
C THR A 202 3.60 7.82 5.11
N GLY A 203 3.04 8.18 6.22
CA GLY A 203 2.02 9.21 6.38
C GLY A 203 2.05 9.70 7.81
N GLU A 204 1.66 10.94 8.04
CA GLU A 204 1.52 11.45 9.39
C GLU A 204 0.34 10.84 10.15
N CYS A 205 0.34 11.00 11.46
CA CYS A 205 -0.74 10.57 12.36
C CYS A 205 -2.16 10.99 11.93
N ASN A 206 -2.28 11.92 11.00
CA ASN A 206 -3.53 12.44 10.46
C ASN A 206 -3.63 12.37 8.93
N ARG A 207 -2.80 11.55 8.27
CA ARG A 207 -2.67 11.43 6.81
C ARG A 207 -2.05 12.64 6.11
N ALA A 208 -1.50 13.63 6.83
CA ALA A 208 -0.69 14.68 6.22
C ALA A 208 0.66 14.13 5.70
N ALA A 209 1.39 14.97 4.98
CA ALA A 209 2.74 14.62 4.54
C ALA A 209 3.67 14.35 5.73
N PRO A 210 4.59 13.37 5.63
CA PRO A 210 5.62 13.10 6.64
C PRO A 210 6.35 14.38 7.09
N GLY A 211 6.53 14.53 8.40
CA GLY A 211 7.14 15.72 9.00
C GLY A 211 6.18 16.90 9.26
N ARG A 212 4.89 16.77 8.94
CA ARG A 212 3.88 17.78 9.23
C ARG A 212 3.08 17.54 10.52
N GLY A 213 3.35 16.44 11.22
CA GLY A 213 2.63 16.05 12.43
C GLY A 213 3.54 15.84 13.63
N HIS A 214 3.31 14.77 14.38
CA HIS A 214 3.99 14.51 15.65
C HIS A 214 4.62 13.12 15.75
N LEU A 215 4.71 12.37 14.65
CA LEU A 215 5.37 11.07 14.67
C LEU A 215 6.87 11.24 14.92
N ASP A 216 7.45 10.31 15.67
CA ASP A 216 8.90 10.26 15.91
C ASP A 216 9.61 9.65 14.70
N TRP A 217 9.86 10.49 13.70
CA TRP A 217 10.52 10.08 12.45
C TRP A 217 11.96 9.62 12.68
N ASP A 218 12.63 10.14 13.71
CA ASP A 218 13.99 9.70 14.06
C ASP A 218 13.96 8.24 14.52
N GLU A 219 13.03 7.86 15.38
CA GLU A 219 12.88 6.48 15.82
C GLU A 219 12.42 5.55 14.68
N ILE A 220 11.52 6.01 13.81
CA ILE A 220 11.03 5.25 12.66
C ILE A 220 12.18 4.91 11.70
N PHE A 221 12.92 5.91 11.23
CA PHE A 221 14.00 5.67 10.27
C PHE A 221 15.19 4.95 10.90
N LYS A 222 15.45 5.18 12.19
CA LYS A 222 16.42 4.39 12.95
C LYS A 222 16.02 2.90 12.97
N ALA A 223 14.77 2.59 13.22
CA ALA A 223 14.28 1.21 13.24
C ALA A 223 14.39 0.54 11.87
N LEU A 224 14.09 1.25 10.78
CA LEU A 224 14.31 0.76 9.41
C LEU A 224 15.80 0.46 9.15
N SER A 225 16.70 1.34 9.61
CA SER A 225 18.15 1.11 9.53
C SER A 225 18.60 -0.10 10.37
N ASP A 226 18.09 -0.24 11.59
CA ASP A 226 18.42 -1.35 12.50
C ASP A 226 18.13 -2.72 11.86
N ILE A 227 17.04 -2.84 11.08
CA ILE A 227 16.68 -4.06 10.34
C ILE A 227 17.30 -4.12 8.93
N LYS A 228 18.10 -3.13 8.55
CA LYS A 228 18.72 -3.02 7.21
C LYS A 228 17.69 -3.07 6.09
N TYR A 229 16.60 -2.33 6.25
CA TYR A 229 15.55 -2.28 5.24
C TYR A 229 16.05 -1.64 3.95
N THR A 230 15.90 -2.34 2.83
CA THR A 230 16.31 -1.91 1.48
C THR A 230 15.14 -1.90 0.50
N GLY A 231 13.93 -2.06 1.01
CA GLY A 231 12.69 -2.01 0.20
C GLY A 231 12.31 -0.57 -0.18
N ARG A 232 11.14 -0.44 -0.82
CA ARG A 232 10.60 0.86 -1.22
C ARG A 232 9.94 1.51 -0.03
N ILE A 233 10.15 2.84 0.07
CA ILE A 233 9.39 3.71 0.96
C ILE A 233 8.43 4.48 0.06
N VAL A 234 7.14 4.32 0.28
CA VAL A 234 6.09 4.98 -0.49
C VAL A 234 5.33 5.93 0.42
N SER A 235 5.33 7.21 0.07
CA SER A 235 4.56 8.19 0.82
C SER A 235 3.09 8.11 0.43
N GLU A 236 2.22 7.93 1.42
CA GLU A 236 0.78 7.80 1.25
C GLU A 236 -0.02 8.86 2.04
N PRO A 237 0.29 10.15 1.90
CA PRO A 237 -0.56 11.17 2.47
C PRO A 237 -1.83 11.37 1.63
N PHE A 238 -2.93 11.65 2.31
CA PHE A 238 -4.19 12.05 1.69
C PHE A 238 -4.54 13.45 2.21
N VAL A 239 -4.39 14.46 1.35
CA VAL A 239 -4.43 15.86 1.80
C VAL A 239 -5.67 16.63 1.33
N MET A 240 -6.39 16.09 0.35
CA MET A 240 -7.54 16.74 -0.28
C MET A 240 -8.86 16.02 0.09
N PRO A 241 -9.83 16.67 0.73
CA PRO A 241 -11.14 16.08 1.00
C PRO A 241 -12.00 16.00 -0.28
N GLY A 242 -13.01 15.14 -0.22
CA GLY A 242 -13.99 14.91 -1.30
C GLY A 242 -13.42 14.05 -2.44
N GLY A 243 -14.30 13.74 -3.39
CA GLY A 243 -14.03 12.73 -4.39
C GLY A 243 -14.06 11.31 -3.82
N GLU A 244 -13.85 10.31 -4.66
CA GLU A 244 -13.89 8.90 -4.26
C GLU A 244 -12.83 8.57 -3.20
N VAL A 245 -11.63 9.14 -3.34
CA VAL A 245 -10.51 8.89 -2.43
C VAL A 245 -10.78 9.49 -1.05
N GLY A 246 -11.09 10.79 -0.98
CA GLY A 246 -11.35 11.47 0.29
C GLY A 246 -12.51 10.84 1.08
N ASP A 247 -13.57 10.42 0.38
CA ASP A 247 -14.71 9.75 0.99
C ASP A 247 -14.33 8.35 1.51
N ALA A 248 -13.54 7.60 0.76
CA ALA A 248 -13.07 6.27 1.15
C ALA A 248 -12.17 6.30 2.40
N VAL A 249 -11.19 7.21 2.44
CA VAL A 249 -10.28 7.36 3.59
C VAL A 249 -10.84 8.26 4.70
N LYS A 250 -12.09 8.73 4.55
CA LYS A 250 -12.82 9.57 5.52
C LYS A 250 -12.09 10.88 5.84
N LEU A 251 -11.55 11.52 4.83
CA LEU A 251 -10.89 12.82 4.94
C LEU A 251 -11.89 13.95 4.72
N TRP A 252 -12.27 14.67 5.78
CA TRP A 252 -13.33 15.68 5.78
C TRP A 252 -12.84 17.12 5.82
N ARG A 253 -11.53 17.34 5.82
CA ARG A 253 -10.91 18.68 5.81
C ARG A 253 -9.63 18.68 4.96
N ASN A 254 -9.28 19.84 4.44
CA ASN A 254 -7.97 20.03 3.82
C ASN A 254 -6.85 19.85 4.85
N LEU A 255 -5.79 19.15 4.47
CA LEU A 255 -4.53 19.07 5.23
C LEU A 255 -3.43 19.94 4.63
N VAL A 256 -3.74 20.68 3.57
CA VAL A 256 -2.92 21.72 2.94
C VAL A 256 -3.67 23.05 2.97
N SER A 257 -2.96 24.17 2.77
CA SER A 257 -3.56 25.50 2.82
C SER A 257 -4.63 25.70 1.75
N GLU A 258 -4.39 25.21 0.54
CA GLU A 258 -5.29 25.28 -0.60
C GLU A 258 -5.14 24.06 -1.50
N ASN A 259 -6.23 23.66 -2.17
CA ASN A 259 -6.22 22.54 -3.13
C ASN A 259 -5.82 23.01 -4.55
N THR A 260 -4.76 23.79 -4.67
CA THR A 260 -4.19 24.17 -5.96
C THR A 260 -3.05 23.24 -6.33
N GLU A 261 -2.83 23.02 -7.62
CA GLU A 261 -1.75 22.16 -8.10
C GLU A 261 -0.39 22.61 -7.56
N ALA A 262 -0.12 23.90 -7.54
CA ALA A 262 1.13 24.45 -7.02
C ALA A 262 1.35 24.17 -5.53
N VAL A 263 0.31 24.25 -4.70
CA VAL A 263 0.41 23.95 -3.26
C VAL A 263 0.65 22.46 -3.05
N ILE A 264 -0.05 21.59 -3.78
CA ILE A 264 0.12 20.14 -3.68
C ILE A 264 1.53 19.74 -4.16
N ASP A 265 2.04 20.31 -5.26
CA ASP A 265 3.38 20.02 -5.77
C ASP A 265 4.48 20.52 -4.81
N ASN A 266 4.28 21.66 -4.16
CA ASN A 266 5.20 22.15 -3.11
C ASN A 266 5.21 21.21 -1.90
N GLU A 267 4.06 20.66 -1.52
CA GLU A 267 3.98 19.69 -0.43
C GLU A 267 4.64 18.35 -0.82
N ALA A 268 4.51 17.93 -2.08
CA ALA A 268 5.21 16.75 -2.60
C ALA A 268 6.75 16.93 -2.59
N ASN A 269 7.23 18.11 -2.97
CA ASN A 269 8.66 18.45 -2.87
C ASN A 269 9.14 18.44 -1.41
N PHE A 270 8.36 19.03 -0.50
CA PHE A 270 8.69 19.04 0.92
C PHE A 270 8.84 17.63 1.47
N LEU A 271 7.85 16.78 1.24
CA LEU A 271 7.86 15.40 1.75
C LEU A 271 9.04 14.60 1.18
N LEU A 272 9.32 14.72 -0.12
CA LEU A 272 10.45 14.04 -0.75
C LEU A 272 11.79 14.43 -0.13
N GLU A 273 12.02 15.74 0.06
CA GLU A 273 13.25 16.22 0.69
C GLU A 273 13.33 15.82 2.18
N PHE A 274 12.21 15.82 2.88
CA PHE A 274 12.16 15.34 4.26
C PHE A 274 12.61 13.88 4.34
N GLU A 275 12.01 12.98 3.55
CA GLU A 275 12.34 11.55 3.55
C GLU A 275 13.78 11.29 3.09
N LYS A 276 14.25 11.96 2.02
CA LYS A 276 15.63 11.86 1.58
C LYS A 276 16.62 12.26 2.69
N ASN A 277 16.30 13.29 3.47
CA ASN A 277 17.14 13.70 4.61
C ASN A 277 17.14 12.65 5.72
N MET A 278 15.98 12.05 6.04
CA MET A 278 15.88 10.98 7.02
C MET A 278 16.64 9.73 6.57
N ILE A 279 16.50 9.32 5.31
CA ILE A 279 17.27 8.20 4.75
C ILE A 279 18.77 8.48 4.87
N ARG A 280 19.26 9.66 4.46
CA ARG A 280 20.70 10.01 4.56
C ARG A 280 21.21 10.01 6.01
N LYS A 281 20.36 10.40 6.96
CA LYS A 281 20.75 10.46 8.39
C LYS A 281 20.95 9.08 8.99
N TYR A 282 20.22 8.07 8.51
CA TYR A 282 20.21 6.73 9.09
C TYR A 282 20.75 5.64 8.13
N ALA A 283 21.30 6.01 6.94
CA ALA A 283 21.92 5.10 5.98
C ALA A 283 23.22 4.44 6.51
#